data_b34055fea31afde31a4c029d3a698ff7
#
_entry.id   b34055fea31afde31a4c029d3a698ff7
#
_cell.length_a   1.000
_cell.length_b   1.000
_cell.length_c   1.000
_cell.angle_alpha   90.00
_cell.angle_beta   90.00
_cell.angle_gamma   90.00
#
_symmetry.space_group_name_H-M   'P 1'
#
loop_
_entity.id
_entity.type
_entity.pdbx_description
1 polymer ?
#
loop_
_entity_poly.entity_id
_entity_poly.type
_entity_poly.pdbx_seq_one_letter_code
_entity_poly.pdbx_strand_id
1 'polypeptide(L)'
;MCRECDENDKKIAEKALEQSGAWSKVSTLKYGGDTSLTREFDENGAGLSGGENQKVSTARLFAKDFEIAVLDEPSSALDPIAEYKMYENLIDVTKGKTVIFISHRLSSAVLSDNIIVLSNGKIIEQGSHNELMKNGGEYEKMFTLQASNYEKEGVSDEN
;
A
#
# COMPACT_ATOMS: atom_id res chain seq x y z
N MET A 1 18.41 -14.37 -17.31
CA MET A 1 18.65 -15.60 -16.55
C MET A 1 18.34 -15.27 -15.10
N CYS A 2 17.23 -15.78 -14.54
CA CYS A 2 16.93 -15.56 -13.12
C CYS A 2 17.95 -16.34 -12.29
N ARG A 3 18.52 -15.68 -11.28
CA ARG A 3 19.36 -16.33 -10.28
C ARG A 3 18.48 -17.36 -9.53
N GLU A 4 18.97 -18.58 -9.33
CA GLU A 4 18.29 -19.53 -8.44
C GLU A 4 18.23 -18.92 -7.02
N CYS A 5 17.03 -18.93 -6.42
CA CYS A 5 16.84 -18.45 -5.06
C CYS A 5 17.48 -19.42 -4.09
N ASP A 6 18.34 -18.91 -3.21
CA ASP A 6 18.90 -19.67 -2.10
C ASP A 6 17.93 -19.68 -0.89
N GLU A 7 18.28 -20.44 0.16
CA GLU A 7 17.49 -20.54 1.39
C GLU A 7 17.32 -19.21 2.12
N ASN A 8 18.30 -18.30 1.99
CA ASN A 8 18.22 -16.97 2.59
C ASN A 8 17.25 -16.08 1.81
N ASP A 9 17.27 -16.15 0.48
CA ASP A 9 16.32 -15.44 -0.40
C ASP A 9 14.87 -15.87 -0.07
N LYS A 10 14.64 -17.16 0.18
CA LYS A 10 13.31 -17.69 0.57
C LYS A 10 12.84 -17.14 1.90
N LYS A 11 13.69 -17.09 2.91
CA LYS A 11 13.36 -16.51 4.23
C LYS A 11 13.05 -15.02 4.15
N ILE A 12 13.80 -14.26 3.34
CA ILE A 12 13.53 -12.85 3.10
C ILE A 12 12.16 -12.68 2.43
N ALA A 13 11.86 -13.48 1.41
CA ALA A 13 10.60 -13.43 0.70
C ALA A 13 9.41 -13.79 1.62
N GLU A 14 9.54 -14.83 2.43
CA GLU A 14 8.51 -15.25 3.38
C GLU A 14 8.20 -14.13 4.38
N LYS A 15 9.24 -13.59 5.03
CA LYS A 15 9.10 -12.46 5.94
C LYS A 15 8.43 -11.24 5.28
N ALA A 16 8.81 -10.92 4.06
CA ALA A 16 8.22 -9.83 3.31
C ALA A 16 6.74 -10.07 2.98
N LEU A 17 6.37 -11.32 2.64
CA LEU A 17 4.99 -11.73 2.42
C LEU A 17 4.16 -11.69 3.71
N GLU A 18 4.74 -12.03 4.86
CA GLU A 18 4.10 -11.86 6.17
C GLU A 18 3.83 -10.39 6.47
N GLN A 19 4.84 -9.53 6.31
CA GLN A 19 4.73 -8.08 6.56
C GLN A 19 3.70 -7.40 5.67
N SER A 20 3.55 -7.84 4.43
CA SER A 20 2.54 -7.32 3.51
C SER A 20 1.14 -7.90 3.74
N GLY A 21 1.00 -8.92 4.60
CA GLY A 21 -0.24 -9.68 4.79
C GLY A 21 -0.60 -10.59 3.62
N ALA A 22 0.34 -10.88 2.71
CA ALA A 22 0.13 -11.79 1.60
C ALA A 22 0.33 -13.26 1.99
N TRP A 23 1.10 -13.55 3.04
CA TRP A 23 1.48 -14.90 3.44
C TRP A 23 0.28 -15.80 3.77
N SER A 24 -0.76 -15.25 4.39
CA SER A 24 -2.00 -15.99 4.70
C SER A 24 -2.63 -16.65 3.47
N LYS A 25 -2.50 -16.03 2.31
CA LYS A 25 -2.97 -16.59 1.04
C LYS A 25 -1.90 -17.45 0.37
N VAL A 26 -0.68 -16.92 0.26
CA VAL A 26 0.42 -17.58 -0.45
C VAL A 26 0.74 -18.95 0.16
N SER A 27 0.72 -19.08 1.49
CA SER A 27 0.96 -20.34 2.18
C SER A 27 -0.09 -21.45 1.87
N THR A 28 -1.29 -21.07 1.43
CA THR A 28 -2.34 -22.03 1.04
C THR A 28 -2.26 -22.50 -0.41
N LEU A 29 -1.37 -21.90 -1.21
CA LEU A 29 -1.18 -22.28 -2.60
C LEU A 29 -0.43 -23.61 -2.70
N LYS A 30 -0.63 -24.34 -3.82
CA LYS A 30 -0.12 -25.70 -4.03
C LYS A 30 1.39 -25.85 -3.78
N TYR A 31 2.17 -24.84 -4.11
CA TYR A 31 3.63 -24.80 -3.92
C TYR A 31 4.07 -23.66 -3.00
N GLY A 32 3.15 -23.11 -2.18
CA GLY A 32 3.44 -21.98 -1.31
C GLY A 32 4.05 -20.80 -2.05
N GLY A 33 5.16 -20.27 -1.55
CA GLY A 33 5.90 -19.17 -2.18
C GLY A 33 6.53 -19.47 -3.53
N ASP A 34 6.69 -20.74 -3.88
CA ASP A 34 7.21 -21.17 -5.19
C ASP A 34 6.10 -21.31 -6.26
N THR A 35 4.84 -20.97 -5.93
CA THR A 35 3.72 -21.02 -6.87
C THR A 35 3.81 -19.92 -7.92
N SER A 36 3.70 -20.28 -9.20
CA SER A 36 3.55 -19.29 -10.28
C SER A 36 2.27 -18.47 -10.09
N LEU A 37 2.35 -17.14 -10.17
CA LEU A 37 1.22 -16.22 -10.00
C LEU A 37 0.48 -15.92 -11.32
N THR A 38 0.83 -16.62 -12.40
CA THR A 38 0.14 -16.51 -13.69
C THR A 38 -0.17 -17.89 -14.24
N ARG A 39 -1.29 -18.00 -14.93
CA ARG A 39 -1.67 -19.21 -15.68
C ARG A 39 -1.26 -19.16 -17.14
N GLU A 40 -0.68 -18.05 -17.59
CA GLU A 40 -0.27 -17.89 -18.99
C GLU A 40 0.86 -18.85 -19.38
N PHE A 41 1.71 -19.20 -18.41
CA PHE A 41 2.89 -20.06 -18.63
C PHE A 41 2.90 -21.31 -17.76
N ASP A 42 1.94 -21.47 -16.83
CA ASP A 42 1.84 -22.60 -15.92
C ASP A 42 0.37 -22.90 -15.59
N GLU A 43 -0.14 -24.03 -16.05
CA GLU A 43 -1.52 -24.47 -15.78
C GLU A 43 -1.82 -24.62 -14.28
N ASN A 44 -0.78 -24.87 -13.45
CA ASN A 44 -0.89 -24.92 -12.00
C ASN A 44 -0.73 -23.55 -11.34
N GLY A 45 -0.55 -22.47 -12.12
CA GLY A 45 -0.43 -21.11 -11.63
C GLY A 45 -1.68 -20.67 -10.86
N ALA A 46 -1.48 -19.88 -9.82
CA ALA A 46 -2.56 -19.32 -9.01
C ALA A 46 -3.05 -17.99 -9.59
N GLY A 47 -4.38 -17.83 -9.69
CA GLY A 47 -4.99 -16.53 -9.89
C GLY A 47 -5.21 -15.87 -8.52
N LEU A 48 -4.61 -14.72 -8.30
CA LEU A 48 -4.83 -13.90 -7.12
C LEU A 48 -5.90 -12.83 -7.41
N SER A 49 -6.68 -12.47 -6.40
CA SER A 49 -7.55 -11.27 -6.46
C SER A 49 -6.72 -9.99 -6.58
N GLY A 50 -7.36 -8.86 -6.94
CA GLY A 50 -6.70 -7.56 -7.01
C GLY A 50 -5.98 -7.19 -5.70
N GLY A 51 -6.65 -7.34 -4.57
CA GLY A 51 -6.07 -7.05 -3.26
C GLY A 51 -4.94 -8.02 -2.86
N GLU A 52 -5.05 -9.31 -3.21
CA GLU A 52 -3.98 -10.29 -2.99
C GLU A 52 -2.75 -9.96 -3.85
N ASN A 53 -2.93 -9.60 -5.11
CA ASN A 53 -1.85 -9.13 -5.99
C ASN A 53 -1.18 -7.87 -5.45
N GLN A 54 -1.96 -6.94 -4.92
CA GLN A 54 -1.44 -5.70 -4.34
C GLN A 54 -0.57 -6.00 -3.11
N LYS A 55 -1.01 -6.88 -2.21
CA LYS A 55 -0.22 -7.34 -1.06
C LYS A 55 1.10 -7.99 -1.49
N VAL A 56 1.08 -8.85 -2.50
CA VAL A 56 2.31 -9.46 -3.06
C VAL A 56 3.23 -8.39 -3.68
N SER A 57 2.65 -7.40 -4.37
CA SER A 57 3.43 -6.29 -4.92
C SER A 57 4.10 -5.46 -3.83
N THR A 58 3.39 -5.20 -2.74
CA THR A 58 3.93 -4.51 -1.55
C THR A 58 5.02 -5.33 -0.86
N ALA A 59 4.92 -6.66 -0.85
CA ALA A 59 5.97 -7.54 -0.30
C ALA A 59 7.33 -7.33 -0.99
N ARG A 60 7.34 -7.00 -2.28
CA ARG A 60 8.59 -6.71 -3.01
C ARG A 60 9.35 -5.52 -2.44
N LEU A 61 8.63 -4.54 -1.88
CA LEU A 61 9.24 -3.41 -1.18
C LEU A 61 9.93 -3.87 0.10
N PHE A 62 9.27 -4.74 0.87
CA PHE A 62 9.82 -5.25 2.14
C PHE A 62 11.00 -6.20 1.94
N ALA A 63 11.08 -6.88 0.79
CA ALA A 63 12.14 -7.81 0.46
C ALA A 63 13.45 -7.15 -0.02
N LYS A 64 13.43 -5.84 -0.31
CA LYS A 64 14.59 -5.14 -0.89
C LYS A 64 15.05 -4.01 0.01
N ASP A 65 16.37 -3.78 0.03
CA ASP A 65 16.90 -2.54 0.54
C ASP A 65 16.83 -1.44 -0.52
N PHE A 66 16.46 -0.22 -0.09
CA PHE A 66 16.29 0.93 -0.97
C PHE A 66 16.51 2.23 -0.19
N GLU A 67 16.94 3.27 -0.86
CA GLU A 67 17.05 4.63 -0.34
C GLU A 67 15.76 5.43 -0.58
N ILE A 68 15.14 5.22 -1.75
CA ILE A 68 13.93 5.91 -2.18
C ILE A 68 12.92 4.89 -2.73
N ALA A 69 11.67 4.99 -2.29
CA ALA A 69 10.56 4.24 -2.86
C ALA A 69 9.48 5.17 -3.38
N VAL A 70 8.88 4.82 -4.51
CA VAL A 70 7.70 5.50 -5.06
C VAL A 70 6.56 4.48 -5.14
N LEU A 71 5.45 4.79 -4.50
CA LEU A 71 4.27 3.94 -4.40
C LEU A 71 3.08 4.67 -5.01
N ASP A 72 2.56 4.12 -6.09
CA ASP A 72 1.39 4.65 -6.78
C ASP A 72 0.17 3.82 -6.41
N GLU A 73 -0.80 4.45 -5.72
CA GLU A 73 -2.06 3.86 -5.26
C GLU A 73 -1.87 2.50 -4.53
N PRO A 74 -0.97 2.38 -3.53
CA PRO A 74 -0.58 1.09 -2.97
C PRO A 74 -1.69 0.39 -2.18
N SER A 75 -2.79 1.07 -1.87
CA SER A 75 -3.92 0.55 -1.11
C SER A 75 -5.24 0.46 -1.90
N SER A 76 -5.24 0.78 -3.20
CA SER A 76 -6.46 0.94 -4.00
C SER A 76 -7.41 -0.27 -4.00
N ALA A 77 -6.87 -1.49 -3.88
CA ALA A 77 -7.65 -2.74 -3.86
C ALA A 77 -7.79 -3.35 -2.45
N LEU A 78 -7.44 -2.60 -1.39
CA LEU A 78 -7.53 -3.06 -0.02
C LEU A 78 -8.77 -2.50 0.68
N ASP A 79 -9.33 -3.31 1.59
CA ASP A 79 -10.31 -2.83 2.56
C ASP A 79 -9.65 -1.91 3.60
N PRO A 80 -10.40 -1.08 4.35
CA PRO A 80 -9.84 -0.11 5.29
C PRO A 80 -8.93 -0.72 6.37
N ILE A 81 -9.25 -1.93 6.85
CA ILE A 81 -8.47 -2.61 7.90
C ILE A 81 -7.14 -3.10 7.32
N ALA A 82 -7.17 -3.69 6.13
CA ALA A 82 -5.97 -4.15 5.44
C ALA A 82 -5.07 -2.97 5.02
N GLU A 83 -5.67 -1.86 4.59
CA GLU A 83 -4.98 -0.61 4.29
C GLU A 83 -4.24 -0.08 5.51
N TYR A 84 -4.91 0.07 6.64
CA TYR A 84 -4.29 0.54 7.89
C TYR A 84 -3.07 -0.31 8.29
N LYS A 85 -3.23 -1.64 8.30
CA LYS A 85 -2.13 -2.56 8.61
C LYS A 85 -0.96 -2.46 7.63
N MET A 86 -1.26 -2.28 6.35
CA MET A 86 -0.23 -2.09 5.32
C MET A 86 0.60 -0.84 5.61
N TYR A 87 -0.05 0.28 5.94
CA TYR A 87 0.65 1.53 6.25
C TYR A 87 1.44 1.45 7.56
N GLU A 88 0.94 0.81 8.62
CA GLU A 88 1.70 0.57 9.84
C GLU A 88 3.00 -0.20 9.55
N ASN A 89 2.91 -1.31 8.82
CA ASN A 89 4.07 -2.10 8.44
C ASN A 89 5.05 -1.30 7.55
N LEU A 90 4.51 -0.48 6.66
CA LEU A 90 5.30 0.32 5.74
C LEU A 90 6.12 1.38 6.48
N ILE A 91 5.52 2.10 7.43
CA ILE A 91 6.21 3.09 8.26
C ILE A 91 7.40 2.45 8.99
N ASP A 92 7.22 1.25 9.53
CA ASP A 92 8.28 0.56 10.26
C ASP A 92 9.47 0.17 9.38
N VAL A 93 9.19 -0.33 8.18
CA VAL A 93 10.23 -0.78 7.23
C VAL A 93 10.94 0.39 6.53
N THR A 94 10.27 1.53 6.45
CA THR A 94 10.79 2.71 5.73
C THR A 94 11.48 3.73 6.65
N LYS A 95 11.63 3.44 7.93
CA LYS A 95 12.36 4.31 8.86
C LYS A 95 13.76 4.66 8.33
N GLY A 96 14.03 5.97 8.25
CA GLY A 96 15.29 6.49 7.72
C GLY A 96 15.42 6.47 6.19
N LYS A 97 14.35 6.14 5.47
CA LYS A 97 14.30 6.11 3.99
C LYS A 97 13.32 7.17 3.48
N THR A 98 13.45 7.53 2.20
CA THR A 98 12.50 8.43 1.55
C THR A 98 11.42 7.63 0.85
N VAL A 99 10.15 7.92 1.18
CA VAL A 99 8.99 7.29 0.52
C VAL A 99 8.07 8.34 -0.05
N ILE A 100 7.73 8.19 -1.32
CA ILE A 100 6.77 9.03 -2.03
C ILE A 100 5.51 8.21 -2.28
N PHE A 101 4.40 8.63 -1.70
CA PHE A 101 3.09 8.05 -1.95
C PHE A 101 2.30 8.90 -2.92
N ILE A 102 1.67 8.26 -3.88
CA ILE A 102 0.64 8.88 -4.71
C ILE A 102 -0.67 8.20 -4.31
N SER A 103 -1.62 8.97 -3.81
CA SER A 103 -2.91 8.44 -3.37
C SER A 103 -4.03 9.46 -3.53
N HIS A 104 -5.22 8.98 -3.82
CA HIS A 104 -6.45 9.75 -3.75
C HIS A 104 -7.18 9.56 -2.41
N ARG A 105 -6.67 8.67 -1.53
CA ARG A 105 -7.19 8.44 -0.18
C ARG A 105 -6.45 9.32 0.81
N LEU A 106 -7.11 10.35 1.31
CA LEU A 106 -6.50 11.33 2.20
C LEU A 106 -6.24 10.80 3.62
N SER A 107 -6.90 9.69 4.01
CA SER A 107 -6.58 8.98 5.26
C SER A 107 -5.11 8.56 5.35
N SER A 108 -4.51 8.16 4.26
CA SER A 108 -3.08 7.81 4.21
C SER A 108 -2.15 9.04 4.20
N ALA A 109 -2.63 10.17 3.70
CA ALA A 109 -1.85 11.40 3.65
C ALA A 109 -1.50 11.93 5.05
N VAL A 110 -2.35 11.68 6.06
CA VAL A 110 -2.11 12.06 7.45
C VAL A 110 -0.82 11.47 8.03
N LEU A 111 -0.38 10.32 7.50
CA LEU A 111 0.82 9.62 7.94
C LEU A 111 2.12 10.18 7.33
N SER A 112 2.00 11.13 6.39
CA SER A 112 3.15 11.68 5.68
C SER A 112 3.72 12.91 6.42
N ASP A 113 5.05 13.03 6.43
CA ASP A 113 5.73 14.21 7.00
C ASP A 113 5.45 15.46 6.17
N ASN A 114 5.27 15.31 4.85
CA ASN A 114 5.05 16.40 3.93
C ASN A 114 4.08 15.96 2.82
N ILE A 115 3.06 16.75 2.60
CA ILE A 115 2.01 16.53 1.60
C ILE A 115 2.17 17.55 0.49
N ILE A 116 2.08 17.12 -0.76
CA ILE A 116 2.11 17.96 -1.94
C ILE A 116 0.77 17.84 -2.67
N VAL A 117 0.04 18.93 -2.78
CA VAL A 117 -1.23 18.98 -3.52
C VAL A 117 -0.97 19.48 -4.93
N LEU A 118 -1.36 18.67 -5.90
CA LEU A 118 -1.18 18.97 -7.33
C LEU A 118 -2.53 19.31 -7.97
N SER A 119 -2.57 20.39 -8.75
CA SER A 119 -3.71 20.74 -9.60
C SER A 119 -3.21 21.30 -10.93
N ASN A 120 -3.78 20.80 -12.02
CA ASN A 120 -3.41 21.22 -13.39
C ASN A 120 -1.90 21.19 -13.66
N GLY A 121 -1.19 20.17 -13.15
CA GLY A 121 0.25 20.01 -13.32
C GLY A 121 1.11 20.97 -12.50
N LYS A 122 0.53 21.68 -11.53
CA LYS A 122 1.25 22.60 -10.64
C LYS A 122 1.05 22.23 -9.18
N ILE A 123 2.07 22.47 -8.37
CA ILE A 123 1.95 22.41 -6.91
C ILE A 123 1.16 23.64 -6.46
N ILE A 124 0.03 23.42 -5.82
CA ILE A 124 -0.84 24.47 -5.29
C ILE A 124 -0.73 24.63 -3.79
N GLU A 125 -0.43 23.53 -3.07
CA GLU A 125 -0.22 23.52 -1.62
C GLU A 125 0.87 22.53 -1.27
N GLN A 126 1.60 22.80 -0.17
CA GLN A 126 2.59 21.90 0.38
C GLN A 126 2.73 22.16 1.88
N GLY A 127 2.86 21.09 2.67
CA GLY A 127 3.06 21.15 4.11
C GLY A 127 2.66 19.86 4.79
N SER A 128 2.72 19.83 6.12
CA SER A 128 2.18 18.75 6.94
C SER A 128 0.64 18.78 6.93
N HIS A 129 0.00 17.66 7.32
CA HIS A 129 -1.44 17.58 7.48
C HIS A 129 -1.99 18.74 8.33
N ASN A 130 -1.37 18.98 9.49
CA ASN A 130 -1.84 20.01 10.43
C ASN A 130 -1.74 21.43 9.86
N GLU A 131 -0.68 21.73 9.11
CA GLU A 131 -0.50 23.03 8.44
C GLU A 131 -1.54 23.22 7.36
N LEU A 132 -1.75 22.23 6.50
CA LEU A 132 -2.70 22.31 5.40
C LEU A 132 -4.15 22.41 5.87
N MET A 133 -4.53 21.66 6.91
CA MET A 133 -5.84 21.79 7.54
C MET A 133 -6.08 23.18 8.13
N LYS A 134 -5.06 23.77 8.78
CA LYS A 134 -5.13 25.11 9.36
C LYS A 134 -5.22 26.21 8.30
N ASN A 135 -4.62 26.01 7.15
CA ASN A 135 -4.62 26.98 6.05
C ASN A 135 -5.99 27.12 5.37
N GLY A 136 -6.89 26.14 5.52
CA GLY A 136 -8.24 26.21 4.96
C GLY A 136 -8.28 26.17 3.43
N GLY A 137 -7.28 25.54 2.80
CA GLY A 137 -7.11 25.51 1.36
C GLY A 137 -7.83 24.36 0.67
N GLU A 138 -7.31 23.94 -0.47
CA GLU A 138 -7.90 22.83 -1.27
C GLU A 138 -7.75 21.48 -0.55
N TYR A 139 -6.62 21.27 0.13
CA TYR A 139 -6.40 20.05 0.92
C TYR A 139 -7.47 19.88 2.00
N GLU A 140 -7.74 20.91 2.79
CA GLU A 140 -8.75 20.87 3.85
C GLU A 140 -10.13 20.54 3.30
N LYS A 141 -10.53 21.18 2.18
CA LYS A 141 -11.81 20.90 1.53
C LYS A 141 -11.93 19.45 1.09
N MET A 142 -10.90 18.91 0.41
CA MET A 142 -10.87 17.53 -0.03
C MET A 142 -10.93 16.56 1.17
N PHE A 143 -10.16 16.84 2.22
CA PHE A 143 -10.11 16.01 3.42
C PHE A 143 -11.46 15.95 4.14
N THR A 144 -12.09 17.11 4.35
CA THR A 144 -13.40 17.21 5.00
C THR A 144 -14.49 16.54 4.17
N LEU A 145 -14.45 16.68 2.86
CA LEU A 145 -15.40 16.02 1.96
C LEU A 145 -15.26 14.48 2.02
N GLN A 146 -14.04 13.95 1.99
CA GLN A 146 -13.83 12.50 2.13
C GLN A 146 -14.28 12.00 3.50
N ALA A 147 -13.94 12.68 4.60
CA ALA A 147 -14.35 12.31 5.94
C ALA A 147 -15.88 12.25 6.07
N SER A 148 -16.60 13.23 5.52
CA SER A 148 -18.07 13.28 5.57
C SER A 148 -18.74 12.14 4.78
N ASN A 149 -18.10 11.61 3.73
CA ASN A 149 -18.60 10.48 2.98
C ASN A 149 -18.48 9.17 3.76
N TYR A 150 -17.38 8.97 4.47
CA TYR A 150 -17.21 7.79 5.35
C TYR A 150 -18.22 7.75 6.49
N GLU A 151 -18.57 8.90 7.08
CA GLU A 151 -19.61 8.97 8.12
C GLU A 151 -21.00 8.58 7.60
N LYS A 152 -21.33 8.95 6.36
CA LYS A 152 -22.63 8.63 5.75
C LYS A 152 -22.73 7.15 5.37
N GLU A 153 -21.66 6.52 4.92
CA GLU A 153 -21.65 5.09 4.58
C GLU A 153 -21.74 4.22 5.84
N GLY A 154 -21.09 4.61 6.95
CA GLY A 154 -21.14 3.89 8.23
C GLY A 154 -22.52 3.89 8.91
N VAL A 155 -23.39 4.85 8.60
CA VAL A 155 -24.76 4.94 9.17
C VAL A 155 -25.79 4.13 8.36
N SER A 156 -25.49 3.70 7.15
CA SER A 156 -26.43 2.96 6.29
C SER A 156 -26.47 1.45 6.58
N ASP A 157 -25.54 0.90 7.36
CA ASP A 157 -25.46 -0.54 7.67
C ASP A 157 -26.14 -0.94 9.00
N GLU A 158 -26.80 -0.02 9.69
CA GLU A 158 -27.53 -0.29 10.97
C GLU A 158 -29.06 -0.27 10.84
N ASN A 159 -29.64 -0.56 9.67
CA ASN A 159 -31.09 -0.72 9.52
C ASN A 159 -31.50 -2.04 8.89
#